data_26018ec5a4eeccc5410c0e0106a9b74b
#
_entry.id   26018ec5a4eeccc5410c0e0106a9b74b
#
_cell.length_a   1.000
_cell.length_b   1.000
_cell.length_c   1.000
_cell.angle_alpha   90.00
_cell.angle_beta   90.00
_cell.angle_gamma   90.00
#
_symmetry.space_group_name_H-M   'P 1'
#
loop_
_entity.id
_entity.type
_entity.pdbx_description
1 polymer ?
#
loop_
_entity_poly.entity_id
_entity_poly.type
_entity_poly.pdbx_seq_one_letter_code
_entity_poly.pdbx_strand_id
1 'polypeptide(L)'
;ANNGGQNVLFRNDENWSFKNVTLLEGLDQNNRKFSYAASWEDYDNDGDMDLYVANDFGRNNLYQNDSDKNESTRFKDVSEDVGVVDVGPGMSVSWGDYDNDGFPDLYVANMFSSAGHRITSQDRFHKSADKDTREQYIRHARGNSLYRNLGNGHFEDRSILSGISVGRWAWASRFEDIDGDGFQDVYVANGFITQEDTGDL
;
A
#
# COMPACT_ATOMS: atom_id res chain seq x y z
N ALA A 1 -3.39 -23.68 1.70
CA ALA A 1 -3.05 -22.36 2.25
C ALA A 1 -4.38 -21.69 2.64
N ASN A 2 -4.46 -21.15 3.85
CA ASN A 2 -5.63 -20.36 4.23
C ASN A 2 -5.41 -18.96 3.66
N ASN A 3 -6.29 -18.53 2.75
CA ASN A 3 -6.37 -17.14 2.36
C ASN A 3 -7.11 -16.37 3.47
N GLY A 4 -6.90 -15.06 3.54
CA GLY A 4 -7.70 -14.18 4.38
C GLY A 4 -9.18 -14.23 4.04
N GLY A 5 -10.02 -13.70 4.90
CA GLY A 5 -11.44 -13.50 4.62
C GLY A 5 -11.62 -12.53 3.45
N GLN A 6 -12.81 -12.51 2.87
CA GLN A 6 -13.16 -11.50 1.87
C GLN A 6 -13.35 -10.15 2.56
N ASN A 7 -12.74 -9.09 2.02
CA ASN A 7 -13.05 -7.72 2.43
C ASN A 7 -14.47 -7.36 1.99
N VAL A 8 -15.10 -6.44 2.71
CA VAL A 8 -16.52 -6.12 2.49
C VAL A 8 -16.68 -4.61 2.38
N LEU A 9 -17.37 -4.17 1.33
CA LEU A 9 -17.86 -2.79 1.21
C LEU A 9 -19.32 -2.73 1.66
N PHE A 10 -19.58 -1.93 2.68
CA PHE A 10 -20.93 -1.61 3.11
C PHE A 10 -21.32 -0.20 2.66
N ARG A 11 -22.33 -0.11 1.80
CA ARG A 11 -22.95 1.16 1.43
C ARG A 11 -23.97 1.57 2.48
N ASN A 12 -23.93 2.82 2.90
CA ASN A 12 -24.97 3.40 3.74
C ASN A 12 -26.21 3.72 2.88
N ASP A 13 -27.30 3.03 3.13
CA ASP A 13 -28.60 3.21 2.44
C ASP A 13 -29.56 4.10 3.25
N GLU A 14 -29.02 5.04 4.07
CA GLU A 14 -29.76 5.93 4.98
C GLU A 14 -30.43 5.20 6.16
N ASN A 15 -31.02 5.94 7.07
CA ASN A 15 -31.78 5.40 8.21
C ASN A 15 -31.05 4.33 9.04
N TRP A 16 -29.71 4.47 9.20
CA TRP A 16 -28.85 3.51 9.93
C TRP A 16 -28.80 2.11 9.31
N SER A 17 -29.08 2.00 8.02
CA SER A 17 -29.07 0.76 7.27
C SER A 17 -27.84 0.70 6.37
N PHE A 18 -27.11 -0.44 6.42
CA PHE A 18 -25.96 -0.70 5.56
C PHE A 18 -26.21 -1.95 4.74
N LYS A 19 -25.81 -1.90 3.48
CA LYS A 19 -25.93 -3.00 2.53
C LYS A 19 -24.58 -3.44 2.00
N ASN A 20 -24.33 -4.75 2.03
CA ASN A 20 -23.14 -5.29 1.39
C ASN A 20 -23.27 -5.16 -0.14
N VAL A 21 -22.38 -4.36 -0.73
CA VAL A 21 -22.36 -4.09 -2.17
C VAL A 21 -21.05 -4.54 -2.84
N THR A 22 -20.20 -5.29 -2.14
CA THR A 22 -18.86 -5.69 -2.58
C THR A 22 -18.85 -6.28 -3.99
N LEU A 23 -19.70 -7.27 -4.25
CA LEU A 23 -19.82 -7.92 -5.56
C LEU A 23 -20.44 -6.97 -6.62
N LEU A 24 -21.43 -6.20 -6.23
CA LEU A 24 -22.13 -5.27 -7.12
C LEU A 24 -21.20 -4.19 -7.65
N GLU A 25 -20.30 -3.69 -6.79
CA GLU A 25 -19.37 -2.61 -7.14
C GLU A 25 -18.04 -3.12 -7.71
N GLY A 26 -17.81 -4.44 -7.80
CA GLY A 26 -16.60 -5.03 -8.40
C GLY A 26 -15.41 -5.20 -7.46
N LEU A 27 -15.60 -4.97 -6.16
CA LEU A 27 -14.53 -5.10 -5.15
C LEU A 27 -14.30 -6.55 -4.67
N ASP A 28 -14.85 -7.56 -5.34
CA ASP A 28 -14.58 -8.96 -5.05
C ASP A 28 -13.36 -9.52 -5.78
N GLN A 29 -12.77 -8.77 -6.71
CA GLN A 29 -11.58 -9.14 -7.46
C GLN A 29 -10.35 -9.12 -6.55
N ASN A 30 -9.54 -10.19 -6.55
CA ASN A 30 -8.31 -10.30 -5.76
C ASN A 30 -8.45 -10.00 -4.26
N ASN A 31 -9.65 -10.09 -3.71
CA ASN A 31 -10.09 -9.55 -2.43
C ASN A 31 -10.03 -10.58 -1.27
N ARG A 32 -9.25 -11.67 -1.38
CA ARG A 32 -9.13 -12.70 -0.33
C ARG A 32 -7.69 -12.81 0.15
N LYS A 33 -7.21 -11.75 0.77
CA LYS A 33 -5.84 -11.63 1.29
C LYS A 33 -5.89 -11.29 2.78
N PHE A 34 -4.74 -11.23 3.43
CA PHE A 34 -4.66 -10.77 4.81
C PHE A 34 -4.57 -9.24 4.83
N SER A 35 -5.70 -8.58 4.54
CA SER A 35 -5.79 -7.14 4.47
C SER A 35 -5.70 -6.52 5.86
N TYR A 36 -4.92 -5.45 5.99
CA TYR A 36 -4.64 -4.79 7.25
C TYR A 36 -5.11 -3.33 7.27
N ALA A 37 -4.93 -2.62 6.18
CA ALA A 37 -5.33 -1.23 6.04
C ALA A 37 -5.96 -0.96 4.68
N ALA A 38 -6.82 0.05 4.64
CA ALA A 38 -7.43 0.55 3.42
C ALA A 38 -7.53 2.07 3.51
N SER A 39 -7.31 2.77 2.41
CA SER A 39 -7.44 4.22 2.32
C SER A 39 -8.03 4.62 0.98
N TRP A 40 -8.91 5.62 1.04
CA TRP A 40 -9.55 6.21 -0.11
C TRP A 40 -8.80 7.47 -0.55
N GLU A 41 -8.65 7.66 -1.87
CA GLU A 41 -8.11 8.87 -2.47
C GLU A 41 -8.53 8.94 -3.94
N ASP A 42 -8.70 10.14 -4.48
CA ASP A 42 -8.87 10.41 -5.91
C ASP A 42 -7.47 10.56 -6.53
N TYR A 43 -6.82 9.41 -6.85
CA TYR A 43 -5.41 9.42 -7.24
C TYR A 43 -5.18 9.95 -8.66
N ASP A 44 -6.18 9.89 -9.54
CA ASP A 44 -6.07 10.32 -10.94
C ASP A 44 -6.80 11.65 -11.21
N ASN A 45 -7.33 12.27 -10.15
CA ASN A 45 -8.03 13.57 -10.19
C ASN A 45 -9.25 13.58 -11.16
N ASP A 46 -9.96 12.45 -11.25
CA ASP A 46 -11.18 12.34 -12.06
C ASP A 46 -12.46 12.71 -11.30
N GLY A 47 -12.37 12.94 -9.98
CA GLY A 47 -13.45 13.33 -9.09
C GLY A 47 -14.11 12.15 -8.36
N ASP A 48 -13.68 10.93 -8.61
CA ASP A 48 -14.18 9.71 -7.98
C ASP A 48 -13.13 9.16 -6.97
N MET A 49 -13.60 8.61 -5.84
CA MET A 49 -12.70 8.05 -4.84
C MET A 49 -12.28 6.63 -5.19
N ASP A 50 -10.98 6.40 -5.26
CA ASP A 50 -10.32 5.11 -5.45
C ASP A 50 -9.95 4.47 -4.13
N LEU A 51 -9.67 3.17 -4.14
CA LEU A 51 -9.38 2.42 -2.93
C LEU A 51 -8.05 1.68 -3.00
N TYR A 52 -7.09 2.04 -2.15
CA TYR A 52 -5.90 1.22 -1.95
C TYR A 52 -6.04 0.33 -0.71
N VAL A 53 -5.68 -0.95 -0.85
CA VAL A 53 -5.73 -1.95 0.22
C VAL A 53 -4.34 -2.54 0.44
N ALA A 54 -3.79 -2.33 1.63
CA ALA A 54 -2.54 -2.93 2.07
C ALA A 54 -2.78 -4.30 2.70
N ASN A 55 -1.98 -5.27 2.30
CA ASN A 55 -2.06 -6.65 2.75
C ASN A 55 -0.77 -7.07 3.47
N ASP A 56 -0.89 -7.69 4.64
CA ASP A 56 0.25 -8.28 5.36
C ASP A 56 0.85 -9.46 4.56
N PHE A 57 0.00 -10.25 3.93
CA PHE A 57 0.42 -11.33 3.02
C PHE A 57 -0.29 -11.21 1.67
N GLY A 58 0.51 -11.23 0.62
CA GLY A 58 0.07 -11.09 -0.75
C GLY A 58 0.29 -9.68 -1.29
N ARG A 59 -0.05 -9.49 -2.57
CA ARG A 59 0.09 -8.19 -3.23
C ARG A 59 -0.97 -7.22 -2.72
N ASN A 60 -0.61 -5.96 -2.56
CA ASN A 60 -1.57 -4.90 -2.31
C ASN A 60 -2.45 -4.67 -3.53
N ASN A 61 -3.57 -4.00 -3.33
CA ASN A 61 -4.53 -3.70 -4.41
C ASN A 61 -4.82 -2.21 -4.48
N LEU A 62 -4.82 -1.66 -5.69
CA LEU A 62 -5.45 -0.39 -6.02
C LEU A 62 -6.68 -0.68 -6.88
N TYR A 63 -7.84 -0.33 -6.39
CA TYR A 63 -9.10 -0.41 -7.11
C TYR A 63 -9.47 0.98 -7.59
N GLN A 64 -9.35 1.19 -8.90
CA GLN A 64 -9.80 2.40 -9.55
C GLN A 64 -11.31 2.41 -9.66
N ASN A 65 -11.92 3.55 -9.34
CA ASN A 65 -13.35 3.81 -9.48
C ASN A 65 -13.60 4.43 -10.87
N ASP A 66 -14.40 3.78 -11.67
CA ASP A 66 -14.75 4.23 -13.01
C ASP A 66 -16.27 4.48 -13.11
N SER A 67 -16.82 5.30 -12.21
CA SER A 67 -18.26 5.51 -12.10
C SER A 67 -18.91 6.09 -13.35
N ASP A 68 -18.15 6.78 -14.18
CA ASP A 68 -18.62 7.40 -15.43
C ASP A 68 -18.62 6.44 -16.64
N LYS A 69 -17.96 5.30 -16.54
CA LYS A 69 -17.97 4.29 -17.59
C LYS A 69 -19.19 3.39 -17.41
N ASN A 70 -20.01 3.24 -18.44
CA ASN A 70 -21.17 2.33 -18.49
C ASN A 70 -20.75 0.84 -18.36
N GLU A 71 -19.86 0.54 -17.41
CA GLU A 71 -19.41 -0.80 -17.10
C GLU A 71 -20.32 -1.47 -16.06
N SER A 72 -20.30 -2.77 -16.01
CA SER A 72 -21.15 -3.55 -15.10
C SER A 72 -20.74 -3.44 -13.64
N THR A 73 -19.53 -2.95 -13.38
CA THR A 73 -18.94 -2.77 -12.04
C THR A 73 -18.16 -1.45 -11.99
N ARG A 74 -18.21 -0.80 -10.84
CA ARG A 74 -17.58 0.51 -10.62
C ARG A 74 -16.07 0.41 -10.42
N PHE A 75 -15.61 -0.59 -9.66
CA PHE A 75 -14.21 -0.74 -9.27
C PHE A 75 -13.49 -1.81 -10.08
N LYS A 76 -12.25 -1.51 -10.47
CA LYS A 76 -11.34 -2.41 -11.16
C LYS A 76 -9.98 -2.42 -10.48
N ASP A 77 -9.41 -3.61 -10.23
CA ASP A 77 -8.02 -3.72 -9.74
C ASP A 77 -7.03 -3.34 -10.86
N VAL A 78 -6.36 -2.20 -10.69
CA VAL A 78 -5.39 -1.64 -11.64
C VAL A 78 -3.95 -1.67 -11.11
N SER A 79 -3.69 -2.31 -9.98
CA SER A 79 -2.41 -2.27 -9.27
C SER A 79 -1.19 -2.56 -10.13
N GLU A 80 -1.29 -3.54 -11.04
CA GLU A 80 -0.20 -3.90 -11.95
C GLU A 80 -0.06 -2.87 -13.07
N ASP A 81 -1.18 -2.42 -13.62
CA ASP A 81 -1.21 -1.50 -14.77
C ASP A 81 -0.58 -0.15 -14.41
N VAL A 82 -0.84 0.35 -13.21
CA VAL A 82 -0.35 1.68 -12.76
C VAL A 82 0.99 1.62 -11.99
N GLY A 83 1.49 0.42 -11.66
CA GLY A 83 2.82 0.24 -11.08
C GLY A 83 2.91 0.36 -9.56
N VAL A 84 1.80 0.13 -8.82
CA VAL A 84 1.78 0.21 -7.34
C VAL A 84 1.69 -1.15 -6.64
N VAL A 85 2.06 -2.22 -7.33
CA VAL A 85 2.11 -3.54 -6.70
C VAL A 85 3.18 -3.57 -5.63
N ASP A 86 2.76 -3.73 -4.38
CA ASP A 86 3.63 -4.00 -3.25
C ASP A 86 3.42 -5.43 -2.75
N VAL A 87 4.52 -6.09 -2.42
CA VAL A 87 4.54 -7.42 -1.80
C VAL A 87 5.09 -7.37 -0.38
N GLY A 88 5.38 -6.17 0.11
CA GLY A 88 5.76 -5.94 1.50
C GLY A 88 4.62 -6.30 2.45
N PRO A 89 4.90 -6.62 3.73
CA PRO A 89 3.87 -6.87 4.73
C PRO A 89 3.22 -5.55 5.16
N GLY A 90 2.20 -5.14 4.39
CA GLY A 90 1.56 -3.82 4.47
C GLY A 90 0.69 -3.65 5.70
N MET A 91 0.95 -2.60 6.49
CA MET A 91 0.28 -2.28 7.74
C MET A 91 -0.51 -0.98 7.71
N SER A 92 -0.11 -0.02 6.88
CA SER A 92 -0.76 1.28 6.77
C SER A 92 -0.66 1.83 5.36
N VAL A 93 -1.61 2.67 5.01
CA VAL A 93 -1.67 3.40 3.74
C VAL A 93 -1.86 4.88 4.04
N SER A 94 -1.08 5.73 3.40
CA SER A 94 -1.24 7.18 3.46
C SER A 94 -1.11 7.77 2.07
N TRP A 95 -1.97 8.72 1.79
CA TRP A 95 -1.93 9.54 0.59
C TRP A 95 -1.49 10.97 0.93
N GLY A 96 -0.75 11.61 0.04
CA GLY A 96 -0.33 12.99 0.17
C GLY A 96 0.46 13.43 -1.05
N ASP A 97 0.39 14.70 -1.37
CA ASP A 97 1.15 15.34 -2.46
C ASP A 97 2.46 15.89 -1.87
N TYR A 98 3.50 15.00 -1.76
CA TYR A 98 4.74 15.37 -1.07
C TYR A 98 5.66 16.27 -1.90
N ASP A 99 5.48 16.31 -3.23
CA ASP A 99 6.30 17.14 -4.11
C ASP A 99 5.53 18.33 -4.72
N ASN A 100 4.29 18.55 -4.26
CA ASN A 100 3.42 19.68 -4.64
C ASN A 100 3.13 19.78 -6.14
N ASP A 101 3.03 18.61 -6.83
CA ASP A 101 2.72 18.58 -8.26
C ASP A 101 1.21 18.49 -8.56
N GLY A 102 0.38 18.39 -7.51
CA GLY A 102 -1.08 18.36 -7.57
C GLY A 102 -1.67 16.96 -7.72
N PHE A 103 -0.85 15.92 -7.68
CA PHE A 103 -1.29 14.53 -7.73
C PHE A 103 -0.95 13.80 -6.42
N PRO A 104 -1.92 13.11 -5.79
CA PRO A 104 -1.66 12.38 -4.57
C PRO A 104 -0.66 11.24 -4.78
N ASP A 105 0.39 11.22 -3.95
CA ASP A 105 1.38 10.16 -3.86
C ASP A 105 0.98 9.13 -2.82
N LEU A 106 1.50 7.91 -2.95
CA LEU A 106 1.14 6.80 -2.11
C LEU A 106 2.31 6.36 -1.22
N TYR A 107 2.11 6.35 0.08
CA TYR A 107 3.03 5.74 1.04
C TYR A 107 2.40 4.52 1.70
N VAL A 108 3.11 3.40 1.65
CA VAL A 108 2.73 2.14 2.31
C VAL A 108 3.73 1.83 3.41
N ALA A 109 3.27 1.85 4.65
CA ALA A 109 4.07 1.42 5.77
C ALA A 109 4.06 -0.12 5.84
N ASN A 110 5.25 -0.71 5.81
CA ASN A 110 5.46 -2.15 5.82
C ASN A 110 6.30 -2.56 7.03
N MET A 111 6.13 -3.76 7.50
CA MET A 111 7.04 -4.34 8.48
C MET A 111 8.42 -4.56 7.83
N PHE A 112 9.46 -4.07 8.48
CA PHE A 112 10.84 -4.29 8.08
C PHE A 112 11.46 -5.46 8.83
N SER A 113 12.15 -6.34 8.10
CA SER A 113 12.93 -7.42 8.70
C SER A 113 14.42 -7.23 8.41
N SER A 114 15.20 -6.81 9.40
CA SER A 114 16.65 -6.66 9.27
C SER A 114 17.34 -7.98 8.92
N ALA A 115 16.89 -9.08 9.49
CA ALA A 115 17.38 -10.42 9.15
C ALA A 115 16.98 -10.81 7.73
N GLY A 116 15.73 -10.57 7.35
CA GLY A 116 15.22 -10.79 5.99
C GLY A 116 16.01 -9.99 4.96
N HIS A 117 16.19 -8.70 5.19
CA HIS A 117 16.96 -7.83 4.28
C HIS A 117 18.41 -8.32 4.11
N ARG A 118 19.10 -8.67 5.22
CA ARG A 118 20.48 -9.19 5.16
C ARG A 118 20.58 -10.54 4.45
N ILE A 119 19.57 -11.39 4.56
CA ILE A 119 19.56 -12.71 3.92
C ILE A 119 19.23 -12.59 2.44
N THR A 120 18.20 -11.83 2.09
CA THR A 120 17.73 -11.69 0.71
C THR A 120 18.73 -10.96 -0.21
N SER A 121 19.58 -10.10 0.38
CA SER A 121 20.64 -9.40 -0.35
C SER A 121 21.87 -10.27 -0.71
N GLN A 122 21.98 -11.51 -0.18
CA GLN A 122 23.10 -12.38 -0.47
C GLN A 122 22.94 -13.08 -1.83
N ASP A 123 24.01 -13.11 -2.62
CA ASP A 123 24.04 -13.79 -3.94
C ASP A 123 23.62 -15.26 -3.90
N ARG A 124 23.88 -15.92 -2.77
CA ARG A 124 23.54 -17.35 -2.55
C ARG A 124 22.07 -17.57 -2.22
N PHE A 125 21.33 -16.50 -1.83
CA PHE A 125 19.91 -16.63 -1.44
C PHE A 125 19.09 -16.97 -2.67
N HIS A 126 18.33 -18.06 -2.60
CA HIS A 126 17.49 -18.56 -3.69
C HIS A 126 18.17 -18.51 -5.07
N LYS A 127 19.44 -18.94 -5.16
CA LYS A 127 20.27 -18.86 -6.36
C LYS A 127 19.65 -19.52 -7.61
N SER A 128 18.79 -20.52 -7.41
CA SER A 128 18.07 -21.24 -8.46
C SER A 128 16.75 -20.59 -8.88
N ALA A 129 16.28 -19.57 -8.14
CA ALA A 129 15.08 -18.83 -8.51
C ALA A 129 15.36 -17.85 -9.64
N ASP A 130 14.35 -17.54 -10.44
CA ASP A 130 14.41 -16.47 -11.42
C ASP A 130 14.61 -15.10 -10.76
N LYS A 131 14.96 -14.12 -11.59
CA LYS A 131 15.24 -12.76 -11.13
C LYS A 131 14.03 -12.11 -10.45
N ASP A 132 12.84 -12.26 -11.03
CA ASP A 132 11.61 -11.62 -10.53
C ASP A 132 11.24 -12.17 -9.16
N THR A 133 11.34 -13.48 -8.96
CA THR A 133 11.14 -14.12 -7.65
C THR A 133 12.13 -13.58 -6.60
N ARG A 134 13.41 -13.43 -6.96
CA ARG A 134 14.40 -12.87 -6.03
C ARG A 134 14.11 -11.42 -5.68
N GLU A 135 13.73 -10.61 -6.65
CA GLU A 135 13.34 -9.20 -6.44
C GLU A 135 12.13 -9.08 -5.52
N GLN A 136 11.14 -9.95 -5.65
CA GLN A 136 9.98 -9.99 -4.74
C GLN A 136 10.40 -10.28 -3.28
N TYR A 137 11.34 -11.20 -3.04
CA TYR A 137 11.87 -11.44 -1.69
C TYR A 137 12.64 -10.25 -1.13
N ILE A 138 13.45 -9.58 -1.96
CA ILE A 138 14.18 -8.37 -1.57
C ILE A 138 13.17 -7.27 -1.22
N ARG A 139 12.15 -7.09 -2.05
CA ARG A 139 11.09 -6.11 -1.82
C ARG A 139 10.30 -6.41 -0.55
N HIS A 140 9.93 -7.67 -0.31
CA HIS A 140 9.21 -8.08 0.90
C HIS A 140 9.98 -7.77 2.20
N ALA A 141 11.30 -7.81 2.16
CA ALA A 141 12.15 -7.54 3.32
C ALA A 141 12.60 -6.08 3.44
N ARG A 142 12.33 -5.24 2.43
CA ARG A 142 12.87 -3.88 2.30
C ARG A 142 12.28 -2.90 3.29
N GLY A 143 11.03 -3.07 3.69
CA GLY A 143 10.26 -2.14 4.50
C GLY A 143 9.31 -1.27 3.67
N ASN A 144 9.17 0.01 4.04
CA ASN A 144 8.15 0.91 3.51
C ASN A 144 8.35 1.24 2.03
N SER A 145 7.25 1.56 1.37
CA SER A 145 7.21 1.94 -0.04
C SER A 145 6.63 3.33 -0.22
N LEU A 146 7.29 4.14 -1.05
CA LEU A 146 6.80 5.41 -1.55
C LEU A 146 6.65 5.33 -3.06
N TYR A 147 5.47 5.58 -3.54
CA TYR A 147 5.13 5.65 -4.96
C TYR A 147 4.77 7.08 -5.32
N ARG A 148 5.61 7.70 -6.15
CA ARG A 148 5.32 9.01 -6.73
C ARG A 148 4.30 8.86 -7.85
N ASN A 149 3.22 9.62 -7.79
CA ASN A 149 2.27 9.76 -8.87
C ASN A 149 2.87 10.61 -10.00
N LEU A 150 2.79 10.16 -11.24
CA LEU A 150 3.35 10.88 -12.39
C LEU A 150 2.31 11.75 -13.12
N GLY A 151 1.07 11.83 -12.60
CA GLY A 151 -0.03 12.58 -13.19
C GLY A 151 -0.51 12.08 -14.56
N ASN A 152 -0.09 10.87 -14.94
CA ASN A 152 -0.43 10.24 -16.23
C ASN A 152 -1.06 8.84 -16.05
N GLY A 153 -1.58 8.55 -14.85
CA GLY A 153 -2.16 7.27 -14.48
C GLY A 153 -1.13 6.19 -14.10
N HIS A 154 0.14 6.56 -13.91
CA HIS A 154 1.19 5.63 -13.47
C HIS A 154 1.97 6.20 -12.28
N PHE A 155 2.58 5.29 -11.53
CA PHE A 155 3.42 5.62 -10.38
C PHE A 155 4.86 5.15 -10.59
N GLU A 156 5.79 5.85 -9.92
CA GLU A 156 7.20 5.50 -9.85
C GLU A 156 7.61 5.15 -8.41
N ASP A 157 8.28 4.02 -8.20
CA ASP A 157 8.81 3.63 -6.88
C ASP A 157 10.01 4.51 -6.50
N ARG A 158 9.81 5.41 -5.54
CA ARG A 158 10.81 6.32 -4.99
C ARG A 158 11.36 5.90 -3.62
N SER A 159 10.91 4.78 -3.08
CA SER A 159 11.17 4.33 -1.71
C SER A 159 12.64 4.40 -1.29
N ILE A 160 13.54 3.93 -2.15
CA ILE A 160 14.99 3.91 -1.85
C ILE A 160 15.61 5.29 -2.04
N LEU A 161 15.25 5.98 -3.11
CA LEU A 161 15.81 7.30 -3.45
C LEU A 161 15.44 8.36 -2.42
N SER A 162 14.23 8.28 -1.87
CA SER A 162 13.75 9.21 -0.84
C SER A 162 14.27 8.91 0.56
N GLY A 163 14.92 7.77 0.77
CA GLY A 163 15.53 7.42 2.06
C GLY A 163 14.55 7.05 3.18
N ILE A 164 13.26 6.86 2.86
CA ILE A 164 12.17 6.61 3.84
C ILE A 164 11.67 5.16 3.87
N SER A 165 12.41 4.24 3.26
CA SER A 165 12.03 2.81 3.21
C SER A 165 12.19 2.09 4.55
N VAL A 166 13.07 2.58 5.46
CA VAL A 166 13.34 1.92 6.73
C VAL A 166 12.50 2.56 7.82
N GLY A 167 11.39 1.92 8.18
CA GLY A 167 10.50 2.33 9.27
C GLY A 167 10.40 1.28 10.39
N ARG A 168 11.26 0.26 10.42
CA ARG A 168 11.21 -0.86 11.35
C ARG A 168 9.85 -1.60 11.27
N TRP A 169 9.16 -1.83 12.39
CA TRP A 169 7.81 -2.38 12.43
C TRP A 169 6.81 -1.24 12.36
N ALA A 170 6.56 -0.78 11.15
CA ALA A 170 5.70 0.36 10.89
C ALA A 170 4.23 -0.06 10.90
N TRP A 171 3.48 0.40 11.90
CA TRP A 171 2.06 0.07 12.09
C TRP A 171 1.11 1.12 11.53
N ALA A 172 1.55 2.37 11.51
CA ALA A 172 0.78 3.47 10.98
C ALA A 172 1.70 4.49 10.31
N SER A 173 1.16 5.22 9.35
CA SER A 173 1.86 6.34 8.70
C SER A 173 0.87 7.46 8.40
N ARG A 174 1.41 8.67 8.25
CA ARG A 174 0.64 9.82 7.82
C ARG A 174 1.56 10.85 7.17
N PHE A 175 1.07 11.46 6.09
CA PHE A 175 1.61 12.71 5.57
C PHE A 175 1.05 13.90 6.34
N GLU A 176 1.90 14.88 6.66
CA GLU A 176 1.52 16.15 7.28
C GLU A 176 2.66 17.14 7.11
N ASP A 177 2.39 18.40 6.87
CA ASP A 177 3.39 19.49 6.92
C ASP A 177 3.57 19.89 8.40
N ILE A 178 4.57 19.32 9.08
CA ILE A 178 4.75 19.49 10.53
C ILE A 178 5.57 20.73 10.91
N ASP A 179 6.33 21.31 9.98
CA ASP A 179 7.13 22.49 10.23
C ASP A 179 6.62 23.75 9.52
N GLY A 180 5.59 23.61 8.69
CA GLY A 180 4.91 24.73 8.02
C GLY A 180 5.67 25.28 6.82
N ASP A 181 6.52 24.46 6.19
CA ASP A 181 7.32 24.87 5.04
C ASP A 181 6.63 24.68 3.67
N GLY A 182 5.43 24.05 3.69
CA GLY A 182 4.59 23.80 2.52
C GLY A 182 4.87 22.47 1.85
N PHE A 183 5.80 21.66 2.35
CA PHE A 183 6.02 20.28 1.90
C PHE A 183 5.55 19.30 2.97
N GLN A 184 5.00 18.18 2.53
CA GLN A 184 4.48 17.19 3.46
C GLN A 184 5.59 16.25 3.96
N ASP A 185 5.71 16.14 5.28
CA ASP A 185 6.55 15.17 5.97
C ASP A 185 5.84 13.83 6.13
N VAL A 186 6.59 12.76 6.41
CA VAL A 186 6.02 11.44 6.70
C VAL A 186 6.32 11.05 8.15
N TYR A 187 5.28 10.94 8.95
CA TYR A 187 5.36 10.34 10.27
C TYR A 187 5.06 8.83 10.19
N VAL A 188 5.93 8.01 10.80
CA VAL A 188 5.77 6.55 10.86
C VAL A 188 5.73 6.11 12.32
N ALA A 189 4.60 5.55 12.75
CA ALA A 189 4.47 4.99 14.08
C ALA A 189 4.97 3.55 14.12
N ASN A 190 5.91 3.29 15.01
CA ASN A 190 6.40 1.95 15.30
C ASN A 190 5.78 1.43 16.58
N GLY A 191 5.33 0.19 16.57
CA GLY A 191 4.80 -0.47 17.74
C GLY A 191 5.40 -1.86 17.88
N PHE A 192 6.40 -1.99 18.73
CA PHE A 192 6.94 -3.30 19.11
C PHE A 192 7.02 -3.39 20.63
N ILE A 193 6.73 -4.56 21.17
CA ILE A 193 6.96 -4.83 22.59
C ILE A 193 8.49 -4.97 22.75
N THR A 194 9.14 -3.90 23.17
CA THR A 194 10.58 -3.92 23.47
C THR A 194 10.78 -4.45 24.88
N GLN A 195 11.73 -5.37 25.03
CA GLN A 195 12.36 -5.65 26.32
C GLN A 195 13.32 -4.50 26.68
N GLU A 196 13.82 -4.45 27.90
CA GLU A 196 14.77 -3.41 28.35
C GLU A 196 16.05 -3.35 27.51
N ASP A 197 16.37 -4.42 26.78
CA ASP A 197 17.47 -4.48 25.83
C ASP A 197 16.98 -4.13 24.41
N THR A 198 17.42 -2.97 23.92
CA THR A 198 17.13 -2.48 22.57
C THR A 198 18.06 -3.02 21.49
N GLY A 199 18.97 -3.92 21.81
CA GLY A 199 19.97 -4.48 20.92
C GLY A 199 19.42 -5.45 19.86
N ASP A 200 18.15 -5.82 19.94
CA ASP A 200 17.53 -6.84 19.08
C ASP A 200 16.73 -6.26 17.89
N LEU A 201 16.93 -4.98 17.59
CA LEU A 201 16.21 -4.27 16.51
C LEU A 201 17.15 -3.93 15.37
#